data_d2744ef13531b17245b8aacda4b5a0d1
#
_entry.id   d2744ef13531b17245b8aacda4b5a0d1
#
_cell.length_a   1.000
_cell.length_b   1.000
_cell.length_c   1.000
_cell.angle_alpha   90.00
_cell.angle_beta   90.00
_cell.angle_gamma   90.00
#
_symmetry.space_group_name_H-M   'P 1'
#
loop_
_entity.id
_entity.type
_entity.pdbx_description
1 polymer ?
#
loop_
_entity_poly.entity_id
_entity_poly.type
_entity_poly.pdbx_seq_one_letter_code
_entity_poly.pdbx_strand_id
1 'polypeptide(L)'
;EIMMILVPEAWEKHKSMDNSKKAFYEFNGCLMEPWDGPASIPFTDGKYIGALLDRNGLRPSRYTVTKDGYVVMSSETGVIEIKPENIKKHGRLEPGKMFLVDMKEGRIVEDDEIKKIIVNKHPYRKWLDKNILPLSKIPYTGNRTPKEKIDFETRLKIFGYTKEDFNTIIIPMCKKGKESIGSMGSDTPLAVLSRRPQLLYNCLLYTSDAADDFTS
;
A
#
# COMPACT_ATOMS: atom_id res chain seq x y z
N GLU A 1 6.24 14.03 0.84
CA GLU A 1 4.78 13.82 0.91
C GLU A 1 4.37 12.59 0.09
N ILE A 2 4.65 12.54 -1.22
CA ILE A 2 4.29 11.42 -2.11
C ILE A 2 4.77 10.07 -1.55
N MET A 3 5.99 9.99 -1.07
CA MET A 3 6.53 8.75 -0.52
C MET A 3 5.78 8.25 0.72
N MET A 4 5.27 9.15 1.56
CA MET A 4 4.41 8.76 2.69
C MET A 4 3.05 8.23 2.24
N ILE A 5 2.56 8.70 1.09
CA ILE A 5 1.29 8.23 0.52
C ILE A 5 1.44 6.85 -0.10
N LEU A 6 2.51 6.67 -0.90
CA LEU A 6 2.78 5.40 -1.58
C LEU A 6 3.17 4.27 -0.62
N VAL A 7 3.94 4.59 0.42
CA VAL A 7 4.41 3.62 1.42
C VAL A 7 4.05 4.12 2.82
N PRO A 8 2.78 4.04 3.20
CA PRO A 8 2.32 4.50 4.51
C PRO A 8 2.81 3.60 5.64
N GLU A 9 2.97 4.18 6.82
CA GLU A 9 3.11 3.40 8.05
C GLU A 9 1.83 2.60 8.33
N ALA A 10 1.92 1.56 9.16
CA ALA A 10 0.75 0.81 9.62
C ALA A 10 -0.06 1.66 10.62
N TRP A 11 -0.96 2.49 10.12
CA TRP A 11 -1.66 3.53 10.88
C TRP A 11 -3.01 3.12 11.46
N GLU A 12 -3.77 2.25 10.78
CA GLU A 12 -5.17 1.96 11.11
C GLU A 12 -5.37 1.50 12.56
N LYS A 13 -4.56 0.53 13.01
CA LYS A 13 -4.65 -0.06 14.35
C LYS A 13 -3.60 0.50 15.33
N HIS A 14 -2.84 1.51 14.92
CA HIS A 14 -1.77 2.06 15.74
C HIS A 14 -2.33 2.95 16.87
N LYS A 15 -2.29 2.47 18.10
CA LYS A 15 -2.93 3.14 19.24
C LYS A 15 -2.25 4.45 19.66
N SER A 16 -0.92 4.53 19.54
CA SER A 16 -0.12 5.68 19.99
C SER A 16 0.28 6.65 18.87
N MET A 17 -0.15 6.42 17.63
CA MET A 17 0.14 7.35 16.53
C MET A 17 -0.63 8.66 16.71
N ASP A 18 0.04 9.78 16.46
CA ASP A 18 -0.56 11.12 16.48
C ASP A 18 -1.76 11.23 15.55
N ASN A 19 -2.80 11.95 16.01
CA ASN A 19 -4.05 12.11 15.27
C ASN A 19 -3.89 12.83 13.93
N SER A 20 -2.95 13.79 13.83
CA SER A 20 -2.66 14.50 12.57
C SER A 20 -2.05 13.54 11.55
N LYS A 21 -1.13 12.66 12.00
CA LYS A 21 -0.51 11.63 11.16
C LYS A 21 -1.55 10.60 10.70
N LYS A 22 -2.44 10.15 11.58
CA LYS A 22 -3.56 9.28 11.21
C LYS A 22 -4.47 9.92 10.19
N ALA A 23 -4.86 11.18 10.41
CA ALA A 23 -5.72 11.90 9.48
C ALA A 23 -5.08 12.08 8.10
N PHE A 24 -3.76 12.29 8.04
CA PHE A 24 -3.03 12.35 6.78
C PHE A 24 -3.13 11.02 6.02
N TYR A 25 -2.84 9.90 6.68
CA TYR A 25 -2.90 8.57 6.04
C TYR A 25 -4.33 8.17 5.65
N GLU A 26 -5.30 8.41 6.52
CA GLU A 26 -6.72 8.14 6.26
C GLU A 26 -7.24 8.92 5.05
N PHE A 27 -6.90 10.22 4.96
CA PHE A 27 -7.29 11.07 3.83
C PHE A 27 -6.67 10.57 2.51
N ASN A 28 -5.37 10.32 2.51
CA ASN A 28 -4.67 9.91 1.30
C ASN A 28 -5.02 8.47 0.90
N GLY A 29 -5.31 7.60 1.86
CA GLY A 29 -5.82 6.25 1.61
C GLY A 29 -7.17 6.20 0.90
N CYS A 30 -7.98 7.27 0.99
CA CYS A 30 -9.19 7.41 0.18
C CYS A 30 -8.92 7.78 -1.29
N LEU A 31 -7.73 8.28 -1.60
CA LEU A 31 -7.37 8.78 -2.93
C LEU A 31 -6.51 7.80 -3.71
N MET A 32 -5.66 7.06 -3.03
CA MET A 32 -4.69 6.17 -3.66
C MET A 32 -4.40 4.96 -2.78
N GLU A 33 -4.33 3.80 -3.40
CA GLU A 33 -3.88 2.58 -2.74
C GLU A 33 -2.37 2.63 -2.48
N PRO A 34 -1.89 2.13 -1.33
CA PRO A 34 -0.47 2.03 -1.05
C PRO A 34 0.20 1.00 -1.95
N TRP A 35 1.48 1.20 -2.22
CA TRP A 35 2.30 0.17 -2.85
C TRP A 35 2.51 -0.99 -1.88
N ASP A 36 2.47 -2.19 -2.42
CA ASP A 36 2.77 -3.42 -1.71
C ASP A 36 3.99 -4.11 -2.32
N GLY A 37 4.65 -4.95 -1.52
CA GLY A 37 5.83 -5.70 -1.91
C GLY A 37 7.16 -5.10 -1.44
N PRO A 38 8.25 -5.89 -1.52
CA PRO A 38 9.58 -5.49 -1.08
C PRO A 38 10.18 -4.39 -1.94
N ALA A 39 10.54 -3.26 -1.34
CA ALA A 39 11.12 -2.13 -2.06
C ALA A 39 12.15 -1.37 -1.24
N SER A 40 13.16 -0.83 -1.93
CA SER A 40 14.03 0.24 -1.44
C SER A 40 14.00 1.35 -2.48
N ILE A 41 13.43 2.49 -2.12
CA ILE A 41 13.04 3.53 -3.06
C ILE A 41 13.86 4.79 -2.78
N PRO A 42 14.95 5.02 -3.54
CA PRO A 42 15.62 6.32 -3.55
C PRO A 42 14.79 7.32 -4.36
N PHE A 43 14.78 8.57 -3.93
CA PHE A 43 14.06 9.64 -4.61
C PHE A 43 14.78 10.99 -4.48
N THR A 44 14.49 11.90 -5.39
CA THR A 44 14.96 13.28 -5.34
C THR A 44 13.97 14.22 -6.04
N ASP A 45 13.95 15.46 -5.58
CA ASP A 45 13.25 16.56 -6.25
C ASP A 45 14.22 17.68 -6.71
N GLY A 46 15.52 17.40 -6.67
CA GLY A 46 16.59 18.34 -7.00
C GLY A 46 17.04 19.22 -5.83
N LYS A 47 16.30 19.23 -4.71
CA LYS A 47 16.67 19.94 -3.46
C LYS A 47 16.95 18.97 -2.33
N TYR A 48 16.20 17.90 -2.30
CA TYR A 48 16.30 16.82 -1.34
C TYR A 48 16.69 15.54 -2.04
N ILE A 49 17.48 14.74 -1.35
CA ILE A 49 17.74 13.35 -1.74
C ILE A 49 17.28 12.49 -0.58
N GLY A 50 16.45 11.50 -0.86
CA GLY A 50 15.93 10.65 0.18
C GLY A 50 15.82 9.20 -0.23
N ALA A 51 15.48 8.37 0.74
CA ALA A 51 15.18 6.98 0.53
C ALA A 51 14.20 6.46 1.59
N LEU A 52 13.47 5.44 1.20
CA LEU A 52 12.46 4.80 2.02
C LEU A 52 12.47 3.30 1.71
N LEU A 53 12.26 2.48 2.73
CA LEU A 53 11.99 1.07 2.57
C LEU A 53 10.49 0.81 2.51
N ASP A 54 10.12 -0.34 1.98
CA ASP A 54 8.77 -0.88 2.12
C ASP A 54 8.34 -0.98 3.59
N ARG A 55 7.08 -1.15 3.83
CA ARG A 55 6.48 -1.21 5.18
C ARG A 55 7.14 -2.25 6.10
N ASN A 56 7.57 -3.37 5.54
CA ASN A 56 8.20 -4.47 6.29
C ASN A 56 9.74 -4.39 6.31
N GLY A 57 10.34 -3.54 5.48
CA GLY A 57 11.78 -3.33 5.40
C GLY A 57 12.56 -4.56 4.93
N LEU A 58 11.99 -5.31 3.98
CA LEU A 58 12.58 -6.56 3.51
C LEU A 58 13.84 -6.35 2.65
N ARG A 59 13.94 -5.22 1.95
CA ARG A 59 15.13 -4.89 1.17
C ARG A 59 16.22 -4.33 2.05
N PRO A 60 17.47 -4.80 1.92
CA PRO A 60 18.60 -4.19 2.60
C PRO A 60 18.87 -2.80 2.03
N SER A 61 19.15 -1.83 2.88
CA SER A 61 19.63 -0.52 2.48
C SER A 61 20.47 0.08 3.61
N ARG A 62 21.70 0.45 3.28
CA ARG A 62 22.69 0.97 4.23
C ARG A 62 23.18 2.33 3.76
N TYR A 63 23.58 3.16 4.71
CA TYR A 63 24.20 4.44 4.38
C TYR A 63 25.46 4.68 5.20
N THR A 64 26.36 5.43 4.60
CA THR A 64 27.59 5.92 5.23
C THR A 64 27.66 7.42 5.05
N VAL A 65 27.89 8.14 6.14
CA VAL A 65 28.15 9.57 6.15
C VAL A 65 29.63 9.76 6.36
N THR A 66 30.26 10.54 5.51
CA THR A 66 31.70 10.81 5.60
C THR A 66 31.96 12.16 6.28
N LYS A 67 33.20 12.34 6.76
CA LYS A 67 33.61 13.60 7.40
C LYS A 67 33.79 14.74 6.39
N ASP A 68 34.04 14.43 5.14
CA ASP A 68 34.16 15.38 4.02
C ASP A 68 32.77 15.70 3.37
N GLY A 69 31.69 15.24 3.99
CA GLY A 69 30.33 15.71 3.66
C GLY A 69 29.59 14.86 2.61
N TYR A 70 30.05 13.66 2.29
CA TYR A 70 29.31 12.77 1.42
C TYR A 70 28.35 11.88 2.20
N VAL A 71 27.23 11.55 1.57
CA VAL A 71 26.31 10.49 2.00
C VAL A 71 26.25 9.44 0.89
N VAL A 72 26.72 8.25 1.18
CA VAL A 72 26.69 7.11 0.27
C VAL A 72 25.65 6.12 0.75
N MET A 73 24.69 5.79 -0.11
CA MET A 73 23.64 4.82 0.19
C MET A 73 23.62 3.73 -0.86
N SER A 74 23.47 2.48 -0.41
CA SER A 74 23.42 1.30 -1.27
C SER A 74 22.80 0.12 -0.52
N SER A 75 22.47 -0.95 -1.24
CA SER A 75 22.00 -2.20 -0.63
C SER A 75 23.08 -2.83 0.29
N GLU A 76 24.35 -2.64 -0.04
CA GLU A 76 25.48 -3.22 0.66
C GLU A 76 26.53 -2.17 1.00
N THR A 77 27.39 -2.47 1.97
CA THR A 77 28.57 -1.64 2.29
C THR A 77 29.73 -2.00 1.36
N GLY A 78 30.61 -1.02 1.09
CA GLY A 78 31.81 -1.25 0.31
C GLY A 78 31.65 -1.08 -1.21
N VAL A 79 30.51 -0.57 -1.68
CA VAL A 79 30.31 -0.23 -3.11
C VAL A 79 31.22 0.91 -3.59
N ILE A 80 31.64 1.76 -2.65
CA ILE A 80 32.65 2.78 -2.85
C ILE A 80 33.67 2.60 -1.74
N GLU A 81 34.94 2.64 -2.09
CA GLU A 81 36.03 2.59 -1.11
C GLU A 81 36.07 3.88 -0.31
N ILE A 82 35.81 3.79 0.99
CA ILE A 82 35.87 4.90 1.92
C ILE A 82 36.85 4.52 3.02
N LYS A 83 37.86 5.34 3.19
CA LYS A 83 38.87 5.12 4.25
C LYS A 83 38.20 5.18 5.62
N PRO A 84 38.48 4.23 6.54
CA PRO A 84 37.84 4.17 7.85
C PRO A 84 37.92 5.49 8.64
N GLU A 85 39.05 6.19 8.55
CA GLU A 85 39.27 7.48 9.21
C GLU A 85 38.34 8.60 8.71
N ASN A 86 37.80 8.48 7.50
CA ASN A 86 36.88 9.44 6.91
C ASN A 86 35.40 9.14 7.25
N ILE A 87 35.11 8.02 7.88
CA ILE A 87 33.72 7.66 8.23
C ILE A 87 33.30 8.44 9.47
N LYS A 88 32.17 9.15 9.36
CA LYS A 88 31.51 9.86 10.46
C LYS A 88 30.42 9.01 11.10
N LYS A 89 29.61 8.34 10.27
CA LYS A 89 28.46 7.54 10.75
C LYS A 89 28.16 6.45 9.73
N HIS A 90 27.82 5.27 10.22
CA HIS A 90 27.15 4.22 9.47
C HIS A 90 25.72 4.07 9.97
N GLY A 91 24.82 3.65 9.08
CA GLY A 91 23.47 3.32 9.42
C GLY A 91 22.81 2.42 8.39
N ARG A 92 21.61 2.01 8.71
CA ARG A 92 20.71 1.34 7.78
C ARG A 92 19.38 2.06 7.77
N LEU A 93 18.65 1.96 6.66
CA LEU A 93 17.27 2.43 6.62
C LEU A 93 16.41 1.52 7.50
N GLU A 94 15.45 2.13 8.15
CA GLU A 94 14.48 1.43 9.00
C GLU A 94 13.10 1.46 8.34
N PRO A 95 12.31 0.38 8.46
CA PRO A 95 10.93 0.36 7.98
C PRO A 95 10.12 1.50 8.56
N GLY A 96 9.28 2.12 7.75
CA GLY A 96 8.43 3.22 8.18
C GLY A 96 9.14 4.54 8.49
N LYS A 97 10.48 4.61 8.36
CA LYS A 97 11.25 5.85 8.52
C LYS A 97 11.81 6.33 7.20
N MET A 98 11.63 7.59 6.93
CA MET A 98 12.17 8.25 5.76
C MET A 98 13.59 8.76 6.05
N PHE A 99 14.54 8.42 5.20
CA PHE A 99 15.86 9.03 5.18
C PHE A 99 15.85 10.20 4.21
N LEU A 100 16.21 11.40 4.67
CA LEU A 100 16.21 12.60 3.82
C LEU A 100 17.46 13.43 4.08
N VAL A 101 18.08 13.89 3.02
CA VAL A 101 19.21 14.84 3.03
C VAL A 101 18.73 16.13 2.39
N ASP A 102 18.80 17.24 3.13
CA ASP A 102 18.62 18.56 2.58
C ASP A 102 19.94 19.05 1.98
N MET A 103 19.95 19.15 0.64
CA MET A 103 21.16 19.54 -0.09
C MET A 103 21.51 21.03 0.08
N LYS A 104 20.54 21.86 0.42
CA LYS A 104 20.78 23.28 0.67
C LYS A 104 21.35 23.53 2.07
N GLU A 105 20.78 22.85 3.07
CA GLU A 105 21.25 22.95 4.46
C GLU A 105 22.44 22.06 4.76
N GLY A 106 22.75 21.09 3.88
CA GLY A 106 23.85 20.13 4.06
C GLY A 106 23.67 19.23 5.28
N ARG A 107 22.44 18.83 5.59
CA ARG A 107 22.14 18.00 6.75
C ARG A 107 21.17 16.85 6.45
N ILE A 108 21.24 15.83 7.27
CA ILE A 108 20.22 14.79 7.32
C ILE A 108 19.06 15.33 8.15
N VAL A 109 17.85 15.25 7.62
CA VAL A 109 16.61 15.68 8.28
C VAL A 109 15.98 14.48 8.99
N GLU A 110 15.63 14.62 10.24
CA GLU A 110 15.03 13.54 11.03
C GLU A 110 13.61 13.22 10.56
N ASP A 111 13.23 11.96 10.58
CA ASP A 111 11.95 11.46 10.10
C ASP A 111 10.75 12.16 10.75
N ASP A 112 10.79 12.34 12.06
CA ASP A 112 9.71 13.01 12.79
C ASP A 112 9.56 14.48 12.41
N GLU A 113 10.66 15.19 12.11
CA GLU A 113 10.67 16.57 11.62
C GLU A 113 9.94 16.66 10.28
N ILE A 114 10.32 15.80 9.34
CA ILE A 114 9.72 15.76 8.01
C ILE A 114 8.22 15.46 8.09
N LYS A 115 7.87 14.39 8.81
CA LYS A 115 6.49 13.93 8.94
C LYS A 115 5.62 14.98 9.61
N LYS A 116 6.12 15.62 10.65
CA LYS A 116 5.40 16.69 11.34
C LYS A 116 5.08 17.87 10.41
N ILE A 117 6.00 18.28 9.56
CA ILE A 117 5.77 19.33 8.58
C ILE A 117 4.70 18.91 7.58
N ILE A 118 4.80 17.69 7.03
CA ILE A 118 3.90 17.19 5.99
C ILE A 118 2.47 17.04 6.51
N VAL A 119 2.28 16.39 7.66
CA VAL A 119 0.95 16.08 8.19
C VAL A 119 0.19 17.33 8.65
N ASN A 120 0.89 18.42 8.95
CA ASN A 120 0.28 19.70 9.36
C ASN A 120 0.11 20.69 8.20
N LYS A 121 0.48 20.32 6.98
CA LYS A 121 0.37 21.18 5.80
C LYS A 121 -1.08 21.53 5.45
N HIS A 122 -1.98 20.62 5.71
CA HIS A 122 -3.39 20.78 5.41
C HIS A 122 -4.28 20.28 6.57
N PRO A 123 -5.51 20.75 6.68
CA PRO A 123 -6.42 20.37 7.76
C PRO A 123 -7.13 19.04 7.46
N TYR A 124 -6.38 17.95 7.26
CA TYR A 124 -6.88 16.64 6.85
C TYR A 124 -8.03 16.12 7.73
N ARG A 125 -7.92 16.27 9.06
CA ARG A 125 -8.97 15.84 9.99
C ARG A 125 -10.30 16.55 9.72
N LYS A 126 -10.25 17.86 9.48
CA LYS A 126 -11.47 18.65 9.17
C LYS A 126 -12.09 18.20 7.85
N TRP A 127 -11.26 17.85 6.86
CA TRP A 127 -11.76 17.37 5.58
C TRP A 127 -12.41 16.01 5.70
N LEU A 128 -11.83 15.09 6.46
CA LEU A 128 -12.39 13.78 6.73
C LEU A 128 -13.72 13.89 7.48
N ASP A 129 -13.76 14.64 8.58
CA ASP A 129 -14.97 14.80 9.40
C ASP A 129 -16.14 15.41 8.62
N LYS A 130 -15.83 16.27 7.64
CA LYS A 130 -16.86 16.89 6.79
C LYS A 130 -17.36 15.97 5.68
N ASN A 131 -16.49 15.14 5.10
CA ASN A 131 -16.77 14.45 3.84
C ASN A 131 -16.96 12.94 3.99
N ILE A 132 -16.46 12.31 5.06
CA ILE A 132 -16.72 10.89 5.30
C ILE A 132 -18.12 10.70 5.89
N LEU A 133 -18.92 9.95 5.17
CA LEU A 133 -20.24 9.53 5.62
C LEU A 133 -20.19 8.07 6.06
N PRO A 134 -20.28 7.75 7.36
CA PRO A 134 -20.32 6.37 7.82
C PRO A 134 -21.54 5.63 7.24
N LEU A 135 -21.31 4.38 6.83
CA LEU A 135 -22.36 3.53 6.25
C LEU A 135 -23.62 3.47 7.14
N SER A 136 -23.43 3.46 8.47
CA SER A 136 -24.53 3.47 9.45
C SER A 136 -25.41 4.73 9.42
N LYS A 137 -24.91 5.84 8.87
CA LYS A 137 -25.65 7.10 8.72
C LYS A 137 -26.36 7.24 7.38
N ILE A 138 -26.12 6.31 6.45
CA ILE A 138 -26.83 6.31 5.16
C ILE A 138 -28.23 5.77 5.39
N PRO A 139 -29.27 6.58 5.12
CA PRO A 139 -30.63 6.10 5.32
C PRO A 139 -30.90 4.92 4.39
N TYR A 140 -31.36 3.83 4.98
CA TYR A 140 -31.84 2.69 4.21
C TYR A 140 -33.16 3.07 3.52
N THR A 141 -33.09 3.40 2.25
CA THR A 141 -34.29 3.78 1.45
C THR A 141 -35.07 2.57 0.96
N GLY A 142 -34.98 1.46 1.68
CA GLY A 142 -35.25 0.12 1.37
C GLY A 142 -36.51 -0.32 0.81
N ASN A 143 -36.95 -0.51 -0.29
CA ASN A 143 -37.71 -1.63 -0.85
C ASN A 143 -36.88 -2.27 -1.97
N ARG A 144 -35.84 -2.99 -1.58
CA ARG A 144 -34.93 -3.69 -2.52
C ARG A 144 -35.30 -5.18 -2.69
N THR A 145 -36.53 -5.54 -2.51
CA THR A 145 -36.96 -6.81 -3.06
C THR A 145 -37.06 -6.61 -4.59
N PRO A 146 -36.24 -7.28 -5.37
CA PRO A 146 -36.42 -7.26 -6.81
C PRO A 146 -37.86 -7.70 -7.09
N LYS A 147 -38.66 -6.85 -7.73
CA LYS A 147 -40.00 -7.18 -8.14
C LYS A 147 -40.03 -8.29 -9.19
N GLU A 148 -38.92 -8.55 -9.81
CA GLU A 148 -38.75 -9.59 -10.80
C GLU A 148 -38.22 -10.86 -10.15
N LYS A 149 -38.96 -11.94 -10.30
CA LYS A 149 -38.53 -13.29 -9.91
C LYS A 149 -37.55 -13.81 -10.96
N ILE A 150 -36.31 -13.33 -10.89
CA ILE A 150 -35.22 -13.89 -11.69
C ILE A 150 -34.84 -15.21 -11.05
N ASP A 151 -34.83 -16.29 -11.82
CA ASP A 151 -34.42 -17.59 -11.33
C ASP A 151 -32.91 -17.58 -10.96
N PHE A 152 -32.50 -18.54 -10.12
CA PHE A 152 -31.16 -18.57 -9.56
C PHE A 152 -30.07 -18.74 -10.64
N GLU A 153 -30.29 -19.56 -11.65
CA GLU A 153 -29.30 -19.79 -12.71
C GLU A 153 -29.11 -18.55 -13.59
N THR A 154 -30.19 -17.86 -13.92
CA THR A 154 -30.14 -16.60 -14.64
C THR A 154 -29.40 -15.53 -13.81
N ARG A 155 -29.64 -15.50 -12.51
CA ARG A 155 -28.90 -14.59 -11.61
C ARG A 155 -27.41 -14.86 -11.57
N LEU A 156 -26.98 -16.13 -11.48
CA LEU A 156 -25.57 -16.48 -11.55
C LEU A 156 -24.95 -16.01 -12.87
N LYS A 157 -25.64 -16.23 -14.00
CA LYS A 157 -25.17 -15.81 -15.33
C LYS A 157 -25.02 -14.30 -15.45
N ILE A 158 -25.99 -13.51 -14.92
CA ILE A 158 -25.93 -12.04 -14.93
C ILE A 158 -24.69 -11.55 -14.22
N PHE A 159 -24.31 -12.16 -13.09
CA PHE A 159 -23.15 -11.78 -12.30
C PHE A 159 -21.86 -12.49 -12.73
N GLY A 160 -21.89 -13.30 -13.79
CA GLY A 160 -20.72 -13.98 -14.32
C GLY A 160 -20.25 -15.19 -13.48
N TYR A 161 -21.05 -15.64 -12.52
CA TYR A 161 -20.71 -16.81 -11.72
C TYR A 161 -21.11 -18.10 -12.43
N THR A 162 -20.26 -19.12 -12.35
CA THR A 162 -20.58 -20.48 -12.71
C THR A 162 -21.20 -21.22 -11.51
N LYS A 163 -21.78 -22.38 -11.75
CA LYS A 163 -22.27 -23.27 -10.70
C LYS A 163 -21.11 -23.81 -9.83
N GLU A 164 -19.94 -23.94 -10.42
CA GLU A 164 -18.72 -24.32 -9.73
C GLU A 164 -18.26 -23.21 -8.79
N ASP A 165 -18.18 -21.97 -9.26
CA ASP A 165 -17.83 -20.80 -8.42
C ASP A 165 -18.78 -20.68 -7.22
N PHE A 166 -20.06 -20.93 -7.43
CA PHE A 166 -21.02 -20.90 -6.36
C PHE A 166 -20.74 -21.94 -5.28
N ASN A 167 -20.41 -23.17 -5.67
CA ASN A 167 -20.15 -24.28 -4.75
C ASN A 167 -18.79 -24.18 -4.07
N THR A 168 -17.76 -23.76 -4.80
CA THR A 168 -16.37 -23.79 -4.34
C THR A 168 -15.92 -22.48 -3.69
N ILE A 169 -16.54 -21.35 -4.05
CA ILE A 169 -16.17 -20.02 -3.58
C ILE A 169 -17.27 -19.44 -2.68
N ILE A 170 -18.45 -19.20 -3.24
CA ILE A 170 -19.48 -18.42 -2.55
C ILE A 170 -20.03 -19.14 -1.31
N ILE A 171 -20.41 -20.42 -1.45
CA ILE A 171 -20.92 -21.20 -0.31
C ILE A 171 -19.90 -21.32 0.83
N PRO A 172 -18.62 -21.67 0.57
CA PRO A 172 -17.61 -21.71 1.61
C PRO A 172 -17.38 -20.33 2.29
N MET A 173 -17.37 -19.25 1.51
CA MET A 173 -17.26 -17.90 2.06
C MET A 173 -18.41 -17.56 3.00
N CYS A 174 -19.63 -17.83 2.58
CA CYS A 174 -20.84 -17.60 3.41
C CYS A 174 -20.82 -18.45 4.69
N LYS A 175 -20.38 -19.71 4.62
CA LYS A 175 -20.37 -20.62 5.77
C LYS A 175 -19.24 -20.31 6.77
N LYS A 176 -18.07 -19.95 6.26
CA LYS A 176 -16.85 -19.81 7.08
C LYS A 176 -16.51 -18.37 7.43
N GLY A 177 -17.12 -17.38 6.78
CA GLY A 177 -16.77 -15.96 6.93
C GLY A 177 -15.32 -15.65 6.57
N LYS A 178 -14.74 -16.43 5.67
CA LYS A 178 -13.35 -16.31 5.20
C LYS A 178 -13.34 -16.49 3.69
N GLU A 179 -12.36 -15.88 3.05
CA GLU A 179 -12.09 -16.13 1.64
C GLU A 179 -11.82 -17.61 1.39
N SER A 180 -12.37 -18.14 0.32
CA SER A 180 -12.18 -19.55 -0.03
C SER A 180 -10.83 -19.74 -0.70
N ILE A 181 -10.15 -20.83 -0.34
CA ILE A 181 -8.91 -21.26 -0.98
C ILE A 181 -9.31 -22.11 -2.18
N GLY A 182 -8.84 -21.73 -3.36
CA GLY A 182 -9.10 -22.44 -4.60
C GLY A 182 -7.81 -22.65 -5.41
N SER A 183 -7.91 -23.44 -6.47
CA SER A 183 -6.83 -23.53 -7.45
C SER A 183 -6.74 -22.23 -8.25
N MET A 184 -5.54 -21.71 -8.40
CA MET A 184 -5.25 -20.51 -9.18
C MET A 184 -5.10 -20.78 -10.67
N GLY A 185 -4.99 -22.04 -11.08
CA GLY A 185 -4.88 -22.45 -12.48
C GLY A 185 -6.23 -22.38 -13.18
N SER A 186 -6.35 -21.57 -14.21
CA SER A 186 -7.53 -21.51 -15.08
C SER A 186 -7.10 -21.25 -16.52
N ASP A 187 -7.54 -22.11 -17.44
CA ASP A 187 -7.39 -21.91 -18.89
C ASP A 187 -8.45 -20.95 -19.45
N THR A 188 -9.27 -20.35 -18.61
CA THR A 188 -10.30 -19.40 -19.01
C THR A 188 -9.65 -18.15 -19.57
N PRO A 189 -9.99 -17.70 -20.77
CA PRO A 189 -9.47 -16.44 -21.33
C PRO A 189 -9.71 -15.26 -20.36
N LEU A 190 -8.74 -14.35 -20.30
CA LEU A 190 -8.90 -13.10 -19.54
C LEU A 190 -10.20 -12.37 -19.96
N ALA A 191 -10.80 -11.64 -19.03
CA ALA A 191 -12.06 -10.93 -19.26
C ALA A 191 -11.98 -10.03 -20.50
N VAL A 192 -10.86 -9.35 -20.71
CA VAL A 192 -10.60 -8.49 -21.89
C VAL A 192 -10.55 -9.27 -23.21
N LEU A 193 -10.23 -10.56 -23.17
CA LEU A 193 -10.17 -11.43 -24.35
C LEU A 193 -11.43 -12.28 -24.51
N SER A 194 -12.35 -12.24 -23.57
CA SER A 194 -13.58 -13.01 -23.56
C SER A 194 -14.77 -12.18 -24.01
N ARG A 195 -15.68 -12.81 -24.76
CA ARG A 195 -17.00 -12.22 -25.06
C ARG A 195 -18.04 -12.50 -23.99
N ARG A 196 -17.70 -13.23 -22.95
CA ARG A 196 -18.57 -13.53 -21.81
C ARG A 196 -18.28 -12.55 -20.67
N PRO A 197 -19.30 -12.17 -19.87
CA PRO A 197 -19.05 -11.46 -18.65
C PRO A 197 -18.16 -12.30 -17.72
N GLN A 198 -17.10 -11.72 -17.21
CA GLN A 198 -16.15 -12.34 -16.30
C GLN A 198 -16.11 -11.55 -15.01
N LEU A 199 -15.90 -12.24 -13.90
CA LEU A 199 -15.65 -11.60 -12.63
C LEU A 199 -14.31 -10.86 -12.67
N LEU A 200 -14.28 -9.67 -12.11
CA LEU A 200 -13.06 -8.86 -12.02
C LEU A 200 -11.95 -9.61 -11.29
N TYR A 201 -12.29 -10.34 -10.24
CA TYR A 201 -11.33 -11.15 -9.47
C TYR A 201 -10.62 -12.21 -10.32
N ASN A 202 -11.30 -12.86 -11.24
CA ASN A 202 -10.66 -13.84 -12.14
C ASN A 202 -9.61 -13.18 -13.02
N CYS A 203 -9.77 -11.90 -13.34
CA CYS A 203 -8.82 -11.13 -14.12
C CYS A 203 -7.62 -10.70 -13.28
N LEU A 204 -7.84 -10.25 -12.06
CA LEU A 204 -6.80 -9.71 -11.18
C LEU A 204 -5.93 -10.79 -10.55
N LEU A 205 -6.51 -11.94 -10.17
CA LEU A 205 -5.76 -13.07 -9.61
C LEU A 205 -4.74 -13.66 -10.58
N TYR A 206 -5.01 -13.56 -11.88
CA TYR A 206 -4.09 -14.07 -12.90
C TYR A 206 -2.94 -13.10 -13.22
N THR A 207 -3.11 -11.83 -12.96
CA THR A 207 -2.14 -10.77 -13.30
C THR A 207 -1.39 -10.22 -12.09
N SER A 208 -1.75 -10.62 -10.88
CA SER A 208 -1.12 -10.13 -9.67
C SER A 208 0.06 -10.99 -9.29
N ASP A 209 1.23 -10.38 -9.31
CA ASP A 209 2.52 -10.95 -8.88
C ASP A 209 2.54 -11.30 -7.38
N ALA A 210 1.58 -10.79 -6.63
CA ALA A 210 1.42 -11.05 -5.20
C ALA A 210 1.06 -12.52 -4.86
N ALA A 211 0.67 -13.31 -5.84
CA ALA A 211 0.38 -14.73 -5.66
C ALA A 211 1.64 -15.59 -5.48
N ASP A 212 2.77 -15.15 -6.01
CA ASP A 212 4.03 -15.88 -5.94
C ASP A 212 4.75 -15.73 -4.59
N ASP A 213 4.44 -14.69 -3.84
CA ASP A 213 5.05 -14.44 -2.52
C ASP A 213 4.52 -15.35 -1.40
N PHE A 214 3.47 -16.12 -1.64
CA PHE A 214 2.89 -17.02 -0.63
C PHE A 214 3.36 -18.47 -0.73
N THR A 215 4.23 -18.80 -1.67
CA THR A 215 4.72 -20.18 -1.90
C THR A 215 6.15 -20.43 -1.47
N SER A 216 6.80 -19.50 -0.75
CA SER A 216 8.15 -19.69 -0.20
C SER A 216 8.16 -19.78 1.32
#